data_746e02c8c363e11f54e3e0c66691b009
#
_entry.id   746e02c8c363e11f54e3e0c66691b009
#
_cell.length_a   1.000
_cell.length_b   1.000
_cell.length_c   1.000
_cell.angle_alpha   90.00
_cell.angle_beta   90.00
_cell.angle_gamma   90.00
#
_symmetry.space_group_name_H-M   'P 1'
#
loop_
_entity.id
_entity.type
_entity.pdbx_description
1 polymer ?
#
loop_
_entity_poly.entity_id
_entity_poly.type
_entity_poly.pdbx_seq_one_letter_code
_entity_poly.pdbx_strand_id
1 'polypeptide(L)'
;APWGDLLSEFGRGEAMHEPQRHLEVDGQSRWISLHKSLIQSPGPSEQAGGLVLVLEDITELRQMESHLAHNERLASIGRLAAGVAHEIGNPVTAIACLAQNLDGECDREEQTLSASQIMEQTRRITRIVESLVTFSHSGGLRDTIQGPVNVAATAAEAIALLLLDPDHRAQRFENHC
;
A
#
# COMPACT_ATOMS: atom_id res chain seq x y z
N ALA A 1 27.69 -2.36 19.82
CA ALA A 1 26.31 -2.03 20.16
C ALA A 1 25.75 -1.20 19.00
N PRO A 2 24.54 -1.45 18.51
CA PRO A 2 24.00 -0.80 17.30
C PRO A 2 23.97 0.73 17.38
N TRP A 3 23.90 1.27 18.60
CA TRP A 3 23.91 2.72 18.85
C TRP A 3 25.26 3.39 18.56
N GLY A 4 26.38 2.76 18.87
CA GLY A 4 27.72 3.33 18.66
C GLY A 4 28.04 3.52 17.18
N ASP A 5 27.67 2.55 16.38
CA ASP A 5 27.89 2.56 14.93
C ASP A 5 26.98 3.61 14.29
N LEU A 6 25.69 3.64 14.68
CA LEU A 6 24.72 4.62 14.22
C LEU A 6 25.16 6.06 14.51
N LEU A 7 25.55 6.35 15.76
CA LEU A 7 25.94 7.69 16.19
C LEU A 7 27.24 8.14 15.49
N SER A 8 28.19 7.23 15.28
CA SER A 8 29.44 7.56 14.59
C SER A 8 29.23 7.81 13.10
N GLU A 9 28.37 7.04 12.47
CA GLU A 9 28.01 7.18 11.06
C GLU A 9 27.25 8.49 10.82
N PHE A 10 26.14 8.72 11.57
CA PHE A 10 25.34 9.91 11.42
C PHE A 10 26.09 11.18 11.87
N GLY A 11 26.90 11.11 12.93
CA GLY A 11 27.70 12.22 13.40
C GLY A 11 28.73 12.72 12.39
N ARG A 12 29.32 11.81 11.60
CA ARG A 12 30.30 12.12 10.54
C ARG A 12 29.66 12.46 9.20
N GLY A 13 28.44 11.99 8.96
CA GLY A 13 27.69 12.25 7.71
C GLY A 13 27.35 13.72 7.53
N GLU A 14 27.02 14.12 6.32
CA GLU A 14 26.58 15.49 6.01
C GLU A 14 25.13 15.76 6.37
N ALA A 15 24.31 14.72 6.49
CA ALA A 15 22.88 14.83 6.79
C ALA A 15 22.66 15.45 8.19
N MET A 16 21.84 16.49 8.24
CA MET A 16 21.45 17.14 9.52
C MET A 16 20.22 16.50 10.15
N HIS A 17 19.45 15.79 9.37
CA HIS A 17 18.22 15.11 9.77
C HIS A 17 18.01 13.83 8.98
N GLU A 18 17.75 12.75 9.70
CA GLU A 18 17.32 11.47 9.15
C GLU A 18 16.01 11.11 9.83
N PRO A 19 14.86 11.33 9.15
CA PRO A 19 13.55 11.29 9.79
C PRO A 19 13.13 9.88 10.20
N GLN A 20 13.68 8.85 9.58
CA GLN A 20 13.24 7.48 9.77
C GLN A 20 14.38 6.51 9.50
N ARG A 21 14.88 5.91 10.53
CA ARG A 21 15.84 4.81 10.44
C ARG A 21 15.32 3.59 11.21
N HIS A 22 15.27 2.49 10.52
CA HIS A 22 14.90 1.20 11.12
C HIS A 22 16.13 0.56 11.75
N LEU A 23 16.00 0.14 13.02
CA LEU A 23 17.06 -0.52 13.78
C LEU A 23 16.50 -1.72 14.52
N GLU A 24 17.32 -2.74 14.66
CA GLU A 24 17.05 -3.85 15.56
C GLU A 24 17.87 -3.64 16.84
N VAL A 25 17.18 -3.43 17.97
CA VAL A 25 17.78 -3.18 19.27
C VAL A 25 17.25 -4.24 20.24
N ASP A 26 18.16 -5.03 20.81
CA ASP A 26 17.85 -6.11 21.75
C ASP A 26 16.77 -7.10 21.24
N GLY A 27 16.81 -7.41 19.92
CA GLY A 27 15.85 -8.27 19.27
C GLY A 27 14.47 -7.62 19.04
N GLN A 28 14.36 -6.31 19.25
CA GLN A 28 13.16 -5.53 18.97
C GLN A 28 13.40 -4.58 17.79
N SER A 29 12.47 -4.55 16.87
CA SER A 29 12.45 -3.62 15.74
C SER A 29 11.99 -2.24 16.22
N ARG A 30 12.81 -1.20 16.01
CA ARG A 30 12.52 0.18 16.39
C ARG A 30 12.72 1.14 15.24
N TRP A 31 11.91 2.17 15.22
CA TRP A 31 12.04 3.29 14.30
C TRP A 31 12.57 4.50 15.05
N ILE A 32 13.69 5.04 14.57
CA ILE A 32 14.38 6.16 15.21
C ILE A 32 14.44 7.34 14.25
N SER A 33 14.11 8.53 14.76
CA SER A 33 14.38 9.80 14.10
C SER A 33 15.66 10.39 14.66
N LEU A 34 16.53 10.90 13.78
CA LEU A 34 17.83 11.44 14.13
C LEU A 34 17.93 12.88 13.69
N HIS A 35 18.32 13.77 14.63
CA HIS A 35 18.62 15.16 14.35
C HIS A 35 20.02 15.51 14.81
N LYS A 36 20.73 16.30 14.00
CA LYS A 36 22.06 16.79 14.29
C LYS A 36 22.08 18.32 14.27
N SER A 37 22.68 18.92 15.27
CA SER A 37 22.87 20.36 15.36
C SER A 37 24.31 20.67 15.77
N LEU A 38 24.92 21.65 15.10
CA LEU A 38 26.25 22.15 15.44
C LEU A 38 26.10 23.36 16.39
N ILE A 39 26.76 23.27 17.52
CA ILE A 39 26.86 24.41 18.46
C ILE A 39 28.15 25.18 18.12
N GLN A 40 27.98 26.45 17.70
CA GLN A 40 29.09 27.34 17.51
C GLN A 40 29.47 27.98 18.82
N SER A 41 30.74 27.96 19.18
CA SER A 41 31.22 28.74 20.36
C SER A 41 31.35 30.20 20.00
N PRO A 42 30.82 31.15 20.78
CA PRO A 42 30.89 32.58 20.50
C PRO A 42 32.25 33.23 20.82
N GLY A 43 33.36 32.49 20.81
CA GLY A 43 34.70 33.00 21.14
C GLY A 43 35.64 33.06 19.94
N PRO A 44 36.74 33.85 20.00
CA PRO A 44 37.72 34.01 18.93
C PRO A 44 38.66 32.82 18.72
N SER A 45 38.50 31.72 19.45
CA SER A 45 39.25 30.49 19.26
C SER A 45 38.39 29.46 18.51
N GLU A 46 38.83 29.13 17.31
CA GLU A 46 38.20 28.15 16.38
C GLU A 46 38.05 26.70 16.91
N GLN A 47 38.25 26.44 18.22
CA GLN A 47 38.49 25.08 18.71
C GLN A 47 37.41 24.46 19.61
N ALA A 48 36.23 25.02 19.73
CA ALA A 48 35.20 24.44 20.59
C ALA A 48 33.79 24.46 19.97
N GLY A 49 33.63 23.92 18.77
CA GLY A 49 32.33 23.56 18.25
C GLY A 49 31.84 22.28 18.92
N GLY A 50 30.60 22.27 19.41
CA GLY A 50 29.91 21.09 19.94
C GLY A 50 29.00 20.49 18.87
N LEU A 51 28.78 19.19 18.96
CA LEU A 51 27.77 18.48 18.17
C LEU A 51 26.70 17.97 19.13
N VAL A 52 25.44 18.33 18.87
CA VAL A 52 24.27 17.77 19.55
C VAL A 52 23.60 16.79 18.61
N LEU A 53 23.39 15.56 19.09
CA LEU A 53 22.62 14.54 18.44
C LEU A 53 21.35 14.27 19.27
N VAL A 54 20.20 14.38 18.66
CA VAL A 54 18.90 14.05 19.26
C VAL A 54 18.38 12.79 18.57
N LEU A 55 18.06 11.79 19.37
CA LEU A 55 17.45 10.55 18.93
C LEU A 55 16.06 10.47 19.54
N GLU A 56 15.09 10.20 18.70
CA GLU A 56 13.69 10.04 19.12
C GLU A 56 13.20 8.67 18.67
N ASP A 57 12.69 7.87 19.60
CA ASP A 57 12.01 6.61 19.30
C ASP A 57 10.59 6.91 18.81
N ILE A 58 10.36 6.76 17.51
CA ILE A 58 9.10 7.02 16.85
C ILE A 58 8.31 5.74 16.56
N THR A 59 8.65 4.62 17.21
CA THR A 59 8.04 3.30 16.94
C THR A 59 6.54 3.31 17.22
N GLU A 60 6.11 3.82 18.37
CA GLU A 60 4.68 3.92 18.72
C GLU A 60 3.93 4.85 17.77
N LEU A 61 4.52 6.00 17.45
CA LEU A 61 3.94 6.96 16.51
C LEU A 61 3.68 6.29 15.16
N ARG A 62 4.67 5.57 14.65
CA ARG A 62 4.55 4.83 13.37
C ARG A 62 3.51 3.72 13.41
N GLN A 63 3.39 3.02 14.53
CA GLN A 63 2.35 2.02 14.72
C GLN A 63 0.96 2.66 14.70
N MET A 64 0.78 3.77 15.41
CA MET A 64 -0.49 4.50 15.42
C MET A 64 -0.86 5.04 14.04
N GLU A 65 0.07 5.63 13.31
CA GLU A 65 -0.13 6.10 11.93
C GLU A 65 -0.55 4.95 11.01
N SER A 66 0.10 3.79 11.14
CA SER A 66 -0.24 2.59 10.38
C SER A 66 -1.65 2.07 10.69
N HIS A 67 -2.04 2.06 11.98
CA HIS A 67 -3.38 1.66 12.40
C HIS A 67 -4.44 2.64 11.90
N LEU A 68 -4.19 3.95 11.97
CA LEU A 68 -5.10 4.96 11.44
C LEU A 68 -5.31 4.79 9.93
N ALA A 69 -4.22 4.67 9.17
CA ALA A 69 -4.29 4.45 7.74
C ALA A 69 -5.03 3.15 7.37
N HIS A 70 -4.87 2.09 8.17
CA HIS A 70 -5.62 0.85 7.99
C HIS A 70 -7.12 1.04 8.23
N ASN A 71 -7.50 1.72 9.33
CA ASN A 71 -8.89 2.00 9.67
C ASN A 71 -9.56 2.90 8.62
N GLU A 72 -8.87 3.92 8.10
CA GLU A 72 -9.37 4.78 7.03
C GLU A 72 -9.65 3.99 5.75
N ARG A 73 -8.77 3.03 5.39
CA ARG A 73 -9.00 2.14 4.24
C ARG A 73 -10.21 1.24 4.44
N LEU A 74 -10.36 0.64 5.63
CA LEU A 74 -11.53 -0.16 5.94
C LEU A 74 -12.83 0.66 5.85
N ALA A 75 -12.82 1.89 6.37
CA ALA A 75 -13.95 2.80 6.24
C ALA A 75 -14.24 3.16 4.77
N SER A 76 -13.20 3.32 3.95
CA SER A 76 -13.35 3.56 2.52
C SER A 76 -13.97 2.35 1.80
N ILE A 77 -13.50 1.12 2.10
CA ILE A 77 -14.11 -0.12 1.58
C ILE A 77 -15.58 -0.21 1.99
N GLY A 78 -15.91 0.14 3.25
CA GLY A 78 -17.30 0.18 3.72
C GLY A 78 -18.18 1.12 2.89
N ARG A 79 -17.69 2.28 2.49
CA ARG A 79 -18.39 3.20 1.60
C ARG A 79 -18.57 2.64 0.18
N LEU A 80 -17.57 1.91 -0.30
CA LEU A 80 -17.60 1.27 -1.63
C LEU A 80 -18.39 -0.04 -1.66
N ALA A 81 -18.85 -0.55 -0.52
CA ALA A 81 -19.48 -1.87 -0.41
C ALA A 81 -20.66 -2.08 -1.38
N ALA A 82 -21.48 -1.05 -1.59
CA ALA A 82 -22.60 -1.13 -2.53
C ALA A 82 -22.10 -1.27 -3.99
N GLY A 83 -21.06 -0.55 -4.38
CA GLY A 83 -20.44 -0.64 -5.69
C GLY A 83 -19.80 -2.02 -5.92
N VAL A 84 -19.06 -2.50 -4.92
CA VAL A 84 -18.43 -3.84 -4.95
C VAL A 84 -19.48 -4.94 -5.07
N ALA A 85 -20.55 -4.88 -4.29
CA ALA A 85 -21.63 -5.86 -4.34
C ALA A 85 -22.28 -5.88 -5.74
N HIS A 86 -22.43 -4.74 -6.38
CA HIS A 86 -22.96 -4.65 -7.74
C HIS A 86 -21.99 -5.21 -8.78
N GLU A 87 -20.69 -4.88 -8.67
CA GLU A 87 -19.64 -5.35 -9.57
C GLU A 87 -19.37 -6.87 -9.45
N ILE A 88 -19.61 -7.47 -8.29
CA ILE A 88 -19.56 -8.92 -8.08
C ILE A 88 -20.88 -9.57 -8.50
N GLY A 89 -22.03 -8.93 -8.22
CA GLY A 89 -23.35 -9.45 -8.57
C GLY A 89 -23.56 -9.63 -10.08
N ASN A 90 -23.03 -8.72 -10.89
CA ASN A 90 -23.12 -8.80 -12.35
C ASN A 90 -22.47 -10.09 -12.91
N PRO A 91 -21.20 -10.41 -12.67
CA PRO A 91 -20.59 -11.65 -13.16
C PRO A 91 -21.22 -12.91 -12.54
N VAL A 92 -21.68 -12.86 -11.27
CA VAL A 92 -22.40 -13.98 -10.65
C VAL A 92 -23.70 -14.27 -11.40
N THR A 93 -24.46 -13.24 -11.74
CA THR A 93 -25.69 -13.39 -12.55
C THR A 93 -25.38 -13.96 -13.94
N ALA A 94 -24.33 -13.48 -14.60
CA ALA A 94 -23.90 -14.01 -15.89
C ALA A 94 -23.50 -15.49 -15.80
N ILE A 95 -22.76 -15.88 -14.75
CA ILE A 95 -22.41 -17.29 -14.49
C ILE A 95 -23.67 -18.13 -14.32
N ALA A 96 -24.66 -17.67 -13.53
CA ALA A 96 -25.89 -18.38 -13.30
C ALA A 96 -26.68 -18.61 -14.59
N CYS A 97 -26.79 -17.57 -15.45
CA CYS A 97 -27.45 -17.68 -16.76
C CYS A 97 -26.74 -18.67 -17.69
N LEU A 98 -25.41 -18.59 -17.76
CA LEU A 98 -24.60 -19.52 -18.58
C LEU A 98 -24.71 -20.96 -18.07
N ALA A 99 -24.71 -21.17 -16.76
CA ALA A 99 -24.89 -22.49 -16.17
C ALA A 99 -26.28 -23.07 -16.42
N GLN A 100 -27.34 -22.25 -16.42
CA GLN A 100 -28.69 -22.67 -16.77
C GLN A 100 -28.79 -23.09 -18.25
N ASN A 101 -28.08 -22.41 -19.16
CA ASN A 101 -28.03 -22.78 -20.56
C ASN A 101 -27.33 -24.13 -20.77
N LEU A 102 -26.37 -24.52 -19.92
CA LEU A 102 -25.71 -25.81 -19.98
C LEU A 102 -26.61 -26.99 -19.55
N ASP A 103 -27.71 -26.72 -18.84
CA ASP A 103 -28.69 -27.76 -18.40
C ASP A 103 -29.67 -28.13 -19.49
N GLY A 104 -29.64 -27.46 -20.67
CA GLY A 104 -30.44 -27.72 -21.83
C GLY A 104 -29.72 -28.63 -22.86
N GLU A 105 -30.42 -28.90 -23.99
CA GLU A 105 -29.85 -29.59 -25.14
C GLU A 105 -28.88 -28.62 -25.88
N CYS A 106 -27.63 -28.52 -25.41
CA CYS A 106 -26.56 -27.77 -26.06
C CYS A 106 -25.64 -28.70 -26.84
N ASP A 107 -25.16 -28.25 -27.99
CA ASP A 107 -24.09 -28.95 -28.68
C ASP A 107 -22.74 -28.77 -27.96
N ARG A 108 -21.72 -29.54 -28.36
CA ARG A 108 -20.41 -29.55 -27.70
C ARG A 108 -19.67 -28.20 -27.85
N GLU A 109 -19.93 -27.44 -28.89
CA GLU A 109 -19.31 -26.16 -29.17
C GLU A 109 -19.91 -25.08 -28.24
N GLU A 110 -21.23 -25.05 -28.10
CA GLU A 110 -21.93 -24.16 -27.17
C GLU A 110 -21.57 -24.44 -25.72
N GLN A 111 -21.41 -25.72 -25.32
CA GLN A 111 -20.93 -26.10 -23.98
C GLN A 111 -19.52 -25.56 -23.71
N THR A 112 -18.61 -25.71 -24.68
CA THR A 112 -17.23 -25.24 -24.55
C THR A 112 -17.19 -23.71 -24.46
N LEU A 113 -17.98 -23.01 -25.25
CA LEU A 113 -18.07 -21.54 -25.19
C LEU A 113 -18.62 -21.06 -23.84
N SER A 114 -19.72 -21.64 -23.38
CA SER A 114 -20.34 -21.30 -22.10
C SER A 114 -19.38 -21.55 -20.94
N ALA A 115 -18.67 -22.67 -20.93
CA ALA A 115 -17.65 -22.96 -19.93
C ALA A 115 -16.51 -21.92 -19.92
N SER A 116 -16.04 -21.52 -21.11
CA SER A 116 -15.00 -20.50 -21.22
C SER A 116 -15.45 -19.14 -20.69
N GLN A 117 -16.69 -18.75 -20.97
CA GLN A 117 -17.30 -17.51 -20.48
C GLN A 117 -17.49 -17.53 -18.95
N ILE A 118 -17.91 -18.67 -18.37
CA ILE A 118 -17.99 -18.84 -16.91
C ILE A 118 -16.61 -18.62 -16.27
N MET A 119 -15.58 -19.23 -16.83
CA MET A 119 -14.21 -19.08 -16.35
C MET A 119 -13.72 -17.62 -16.43
N GLU A 120 -14.10 -16.89 -17.46
CA GLU A 120 -13.78 -15.46 -17.61
C GLU A 120 -14.45 -14.62 -16.52
N GLN A 121 -15.75 -14.84 -16.27
CA GLN A 121 -16.47 -14.13 -15.18
C GLN A 121 -15.89 -14.48 -13.81
N THR A 122 -15.51 -15.73 -13.57
CA THR A 122 -14.85 -16.13 -12.32
C THR A 122 -13.52 -15.40 -12.12
N ARG A 123 -12.67 -15.32 -13.16
CA ARG A 123 -11.41 -14.55 -13.09
C ARG A 123 -11.65 -13.06 -12.82
N ARG A 124 -12.75 -12.51 -13.34
CA ARG A 124 -13.14 -11.12 -13.07
C ARG A 124 -13.44 -10.93 -11.60
N ILE A 125 -14.24 -11.82 -10.96
CA ILE A 125 -14.53 -11.77 -9.53
C ILE A 125 -13.24 -11.86 -8.73
N THR A 126 -12.35 -12.80 -9.06
CA THR A 126 -11.07 -12.97 -8.36
C THR A 126 -10.26 -11.67 -8.38
N ARG A 127 -10.14 -11.00 -9.52
CA ARG A 127 -9.42 -9.72 -9.62
C ARG A 127 -10.03 -8.62 -8.74
N ILE A 128 -11.36 -8.51 -8.70
CA ILE A 128 -12.04 -7.53 -7.83
C ILE A 128 -11.71 -7.81 -6.36
N VAL A 129 -11.79 -9.06 -5.92
CA VAL A 129 -11.50 -9.45 -4.54
C VAL A 129 -10.03 -9.21 -4.20
N GLU A 130 -9.10 -9.61 -5.07
CA GLU A 130 -7.66 -9.39 -4.87
C GLU A 130 -7.32 -7.91 -4.74
N SER A 131 -7.89 -7.05 -5.59
CA SER A 131 -7.70 -5.61 -5.52
C SER A 131 -8.17 -5.03 -4.18
N LEU A 132 -9.32 -5.47 -3.68
CA LEU A 132 -9.85 -5.03 -2.38
C LEU A 132 -8.98 -5.51 -1.21
N VAL A 133 -8.54 -6.76 -1.26
CA VAL A 133 -7.66 -7.33 -0.23
C VAL A 133 -6.32 -6.60 -0.21
N THR A 134 -5.72 -6.38 -1.38
CA THR A 134 -4.47 -5.63 -1.51
C THR A 134 -4.64 -4.21 -0.98
N PHE A 135 -5.70 -3.50 -1.35
CA PHE A 135 -5.98 -2.15 -0.85
C PHE A 135 -6.15 -2.12 0.67
N SER A 136 -6.85 -3.12 1.26
CA SER A 136 -7.03 -3.23 2.71
C SER A 136 -5.70 -3.43 3.46
N HIS A 137 -4.77 -4.20 2.89
CA HIS A 137 -3.51 -4.58 3.54
C HIS A 137 -2.33 -3.66 3.21
N SER A 138 -2.43 -2.82 2.17
CA SER A 138 -1.35 -1.91 1.76
C SER A 138 -1.12 -0.84 2.81
N GLY A 139 -0.14 -0.97 3.69
CA GLY A 139 0.22 0.02 4.70
C GLY A 139 0.68 -0.52 6.04
N GLY A 140 0.89 -1.82 6.16
CA GLY A 140 1.63 -2.37 7.30
C GLY A 140 3.11 -1.93 7.22
N LEU A 141 3.73 -1.80 8.39
CA LEU A 141 5.18 -1.57 8.59
C LEU A 141 6.07 -2.73 8.05
N ARG A 142 5.56 -3.53 7.10
CA ARG A 142 6.37 -4.53 6.45
C ARG A 142 7.36 -3.83 5.54
N ASP A 143 8.60 -4.22 5.69
CA ASP A 143 9.75 -3.81 4.88
C ASP A 143 9.30 -3.45 3.47
N THR A 144 9.37 -2.17 3.15
CA THR A 144 9.20 -1.70 1.79
C THR A 144 10.35 -2.33 1.02
N ILE A 145 10.09 -3.46 0.37
CA ILE A 145 11.02 -4.00 -0.60
C ILE A 145 11.11 -2.93 -1.68
N GLN A 146 12.17 -2.13 -1.59
CA GLN A 146 12.47 -1.14 -2.61
C GLN A 146 12.87 -1.90 -3.88
N GLY A 147 11.97 -1.92 -4.84
CA GLY A 147 12.18 -2.54 -6.13
C GLY A 147 11.61 -1.66 -7.24
N PRO A 148 11.93 -1.97 -8.51
CA PRO A 148 11.33 -1.25 -9.62
C PRO A 148 9.81 -1.43 -9.61
N VAL A 149 9.08 -0.32 -9.61
CA VAL A 149 7.60 -0.29 -9.60
C VAL A 149 7.11 0.00 -11.01
N ASN A 150 6.16 -0.79 -11.50
CA ASN A 150 5.46 -0.49 -12.74
C ASN A 150 4.35 0.53 -12.44
N VAL A 151 4.66 1.80 -12.63
CA VAL A 151 3.76 2.93 -12.34
C VAL A 151 2.46 2.83 -13.14
N ALA A 152 2.52 2.42 -14.41
CA ALA A 152 1.34 2.27 -15.26
C ALA A 152 0.37 1.19 -14.72
N ALA A 153 0.89 0.06 -14.26
CA ALA A 153 0.09 -1.00 -13.65
C ALA A 153 -0.56 -0.54 -12.34
N THR A 154 0.22 0.11 -11.47
CA THR A 154 -0.29 0.62 -10.18
C THR A 154 -1.36 1.70 -10.38
N ALA A 155 -1.18 2.60 -11.36
CA ALA A 155 -2.18 3.60 -11.70
C ALA A 155 -3.47 2.96 -12.24
N ALA A 156 -3.35 1.93 -13.09
CA ALA A 156 -4.52 1.21 -13.61
C ALA A 156 -5.32 0.51 -12.49
N GLU A 157 -4.65 -0.10 -11.52
CA GLU A 157 -5.30 -0.71 -10.33
C GLU A 157 -6.02 0.35 -9.49
N ALA A 158 -5.39 1.50 -9.24
CA ALA A 158 -6.01 2.59 -8.49
C ALA A 158 -7.26 3.14 -9.19
N ILE A 159 -7.21 3.33 -10.52
CA ILE A 159 -8.36 3.75 -11.34
C ILE A 159 -9.49 2.71 -11.25
N ALA A 160 -9.16 1.42 -11.34
CA ALA A 160 -10.14 0.36 -11.23
C ALA A 160 -10.90 0.38 -9.89
N LEU A 161 -10.20 0.67 -8.78
CA LEU A 161 -10.82 0.83 -7.46
C LEU A 161 -11.70 2.07 -7.39
N LEU A 162 -11.27 3.21 -7.96
CA LEU A 162 -12.06 4.44 -7.98
C LEU A 162 -13.37 4.28 -8.76
N LEU A 163 -13.36 3.50 -9.84
CA LEU A 163 -14.55 3.23 -10.64
C LEU A 163 -15.58 2.33 -9.93
N LEU A 164 -15.24 1.68 -8.80
CA LEU A 164 -16.21 0.98 -7.94
C LEU A 164 -17.11 1.97 -7.19
N ASP A 165 -16.65 3.21 -6.97
CA ASP A 165 -17.44 4.26 -6.34
C ASP A 165 -18.47 4.80 -7.36
N PRO A 166 -19.80 4.77 -7.03
CA PRO A 166 -20.83 5.31 -7.90
C PRO A 166 -20.60 6.77 -8.31
N ASP A 167 -20.03 7.59 -7.42
CA ASP A 167 -19.79 9.01 -7.65
C ASP A 167 -18.66 9.25 -8.68
N HIS A 168 -17.81 8.27 -8.91
CA HIS A 168 -16.68 8.36 -9.83
C HIS A 168 -16.90 7.62 -11.16
N ARG A 169 -17.99 6.85 -11.30
CA ARG A 169 -18.31 6.06 -12.53
C ARG A 169 -18.47 6.90 -13.80
N ALA A 170 -18.90 8.15 -13.64
CA ALA A 170 -19.08 9.07 -14.77
C ALA A 170 -17.77 9.78 -15.17
N GLN A 171 -16.69 9.63 -14.41
CA GLN A 171 -15.42 10.29 -14.66
C GLN A 171 -14.59 9.46 -15.65
N ARG A 172 -13.95 10.16 -16.57
CA ARG A 172 -13.01 9.56 -17.52
C ARG A 172 -11.58 9.70 -16.96
N PHE A 173 -10.94 8.58 -16.72
CA PHE A 173 -9.54 8.54 -16.30
C PHE A 173 -8.66 8.17 -17.49
N GLU A 174 -7.58 8.91 -17.69
CA GLU A 174 -6.59 8.62 -18.72
C GLU A 174 -5.23 8.39 -18.02
N ASN A 175 -4.63 7.22 -18.30
CA ASN A 175 -3.31 6.87 -17.78
C ASN A 175 -2.28 7.15 -18.88
N HIS A 176 -1.38 8.09 -18.63
CA HIS A 176 -0.31 8.51 -19.55
C HIS A 176 1.09 8.04 -19.08
N CYS A 177 1.16 7.06 -18.16
CA CYS A 177 2.42 6.51 -17.64
C CYS A 177 3.00 5.43 -18.57
#